data_dc00ef93d99f1270a3887a7870015104
#
_entry.id   dc00ef93d99f1270a3887a7870015104
#
_cell.length_a   1.000
_cell.length_b   1.000
_cell.length_c   1.000
_cell.angle_alpha   90.00
_cell.angle_beta   90.00
_cell.angle_gamma   90.00
#
_symmetry.space_group_name_H-M   'P 1'
#
loop_
_entity.id
_entity.type
_entity.pdbx_description
1 polymer ?
#
loop_
_entity_poly.entity_id
_entity_poly.type
_entity_poly.pdbx_seq_one_letter_code
_entity_poly.pdbx_strand_id
1 'polypeptide(L)'
;ALAEDRGAFFGSVIGTLNHLVVADTIWLKRFASAADASSVLAALDDTPMPTALDSVPYPALPALRARREWLDTLILRWVDTLTPAQVASRLTYTNTKGATFTRSVEGLLTHLFNHQTHHRGQGTTLLSQAGVDVGVTDLLALLPDEA
;
A
#
# COMPACT_ATOMS: atom_id res chain seq x y z
N ALA A 1 8.54 20.26 -8.98
CA ALA A 1 8.70 19.06 -9.84
C ALA A 1 7.85 17.88 -9.37
N LEU A 2 8.00 17.36 -8.12
CA LEU A 2 7.26 16.17 -7.67
C LEU A 2 5.75 16.39 -7.43
N ALA A 3 5.34 17.60 -7.07
CA ALA A 3 3.95 18.00 -6.85
C ALA A 3 3.30 18.64 -8.11
N GLU A 4 4.03 18.70 -9.21
CA GLU A 4 3.53 19.24 -10.47
C GLU A 4 2.46 18.29 -11.05
N ASP A 5 1.34 18.88 -11.45
CA ASP A 5 0.29 18.09 -12.12
C ASP A 5 0.78 17.63 -13.50
N ARG A 6 0.73 16.35 -13.74
CA ARG A 6 1.17 15.69 -14.97
C ARG A 6 0.04 14.97 -15.69
N GLY A 7 -1.21 15.29 -15.36
CA GLY A 7 -2.39 14.65 -15.93
C GLY A 7 -2.54 13.17 -15.55
N ALA A 8 -1.86 12.71 -14.51
CA ALA A 8 -2.01 11.36 -13.99
C ALA A 8 -3.28 11.23 -13.14
N PHE A 9 -3.75 9.99 -12.87
CA PHE A 9 -4.97 9.75 -12.09
C PHE A 9 -4.94 10.44 -10.71
N PHE A 10 -3.77 10.46 -10.04
CA PHE A 10 -3.55 11.18 -8.78
C PHE A 10 -2.78 12.50 -8.98
N GLY A 11 -2.85 13.09 -10.16
CA GLY A 11 -2.28 14.38 -10.54
C GLY A 11 -0.75 14.37 -10.67
N SER A 12 -0.03 13.93 -9.65
CA SER A 12 1.43 14.10 -9.54
C SER A 12 2.15 12.86 -8.98
N VAL A 13 3.47 12.87 -9.00
CA VAL A 13 4.31 11.86 -8.31
C VAL A 13 3.97 11.81 -6.83
N ILE A 14 3.92 12.96 -6.14
CA ILE A 14 3.55 13.04 -4.72
C ILE A 14 2.14 12.53 -4.47
N GLY A 15 1.17 12.85 -5.33
CA GLY A 15 -0.20 12.34 -5.24
C GLY A 15 -0.25 10.81 -5.35
N THR A 16 0.44 10.24 -6.34
CA THR A 16 0.50 8.77 -6.55
C THR A 16 1.16 8.06 -5.36
N LEU A 17 2.26 8.59 -4.83
CA LEU A 17 2.95 8.00 -3.68
C LEU A 17 2.14 8.13 -2.37
N ASN A 18 1.42 9.25 -2.18
CA ASN A 18 0.49 9.39 -1.06
C ASN A 18 -0.68 8.41 -1.17
N HIS A 19 -1.21 8.18 -2.39
CA HIS A 19 -2.25 7.19 -2.60
C HIS A 19 -1.82 5.79 -2.13
N LEU A 20 -0.57 5.38 -2.40
CA LEU A 20 -0.04 4.10 -1.90
C LEU A 20 -0.04 4.04 -0.36
N VAL A 21 0.41 5.09 0.31
CA VAL A 21 0.41 5.17 1.78
C VAL A 21 -1.02 5.13 2.35
N VAL A 22 -1.94 5.85 1.72
CA VAL A 22 -3.37 5.89 2.11
C VAL A 22 -4.02 4.53 1.92
N ALA A 23 -3.85 3.91 0.75
CA ALA A 23 -4.44 2.62 0.44
C ALA A 23 -3.91 1.50 1.33
N ASP A 24 -2.59 1.45 1.55
CA ASP A 24 -2.00 0.47 2.45
C ASP A 24 -2.50 0.64 3.90
N THR A 25 -2.60 1.87 4.38
CA THR A 25 -3.17 2.16 5.70
C THR A 25 -4.60 1.64 5.81
N ILE A 26 -5.44 1.89 4.80
CA ILE A 26 -6.83 1.40 4.77
C ILE A 26 -6.86 -0.13 4.82
N TRP A 27 -6.07 -0.80 3.99
CA TRP A 27 -6.08 -2.26 3.93
C TRP A 27 -5.55 -2.90 5.21
N LEU A 28 -4.44 -2.40 5.76
CA LEU A 28 -3.90 -2.91 7.02
C LEU A 28 -4.89 -2.73 8.18
N LYS A 29 -5.62 -1.59 8.24
CA LYS A 29 -6.68 -1.39 9.25
C LYS A 29 -7.87 -2.33 9.03
N ARG A 30 -8.21 -2.69 7.79
CA ARG A 30 -9.22 -3.71 7.50
C ARG A 30 -8.77 -5.09 7.98
N PHE A 31 -7.52 -5.48 7.71
CA PHE A 31 -6.95 -6.73 8.24
C PHE A 31 -6.87 -6.72 9.78
N ALA A 32 -6.59 -5.58 10.39
CA ALA A 32 -6.59 -5.42 11.84
C ALA A 32 -7.99 -5.61 12.48
N SER A 33 -9.07 -5.47 11.71
CA SER A 33 -10.44 -5.68 12.20
C SER A 33 -10.88 -7.14 12.23
N ALA A 34 -10.07 -8.07 11.73
CA ALA A 34 -10.37 -9.50 11.82
C ALA A 34 -10.32 -9.99 13.28
N ALA A 35 -11.18 -10.96 13.63
CA ALA A 35 -11.25 -11.51 15.00
C ALA A 35 -9.94 -12.17 15.46
N ASP A 36 -9.16 -12.69 14.51
CA ASP A 36 -7.87 -13.34 14.70
C ASP A 36 -6.70 -12.48 14.19
N ALA A 37 -6.89 -11.15 14.15
CA ALA A 37 -5.89 -10.22 13.66
C ALA A 37 -4.57 -10.32 14.45
N SER A 38 -3.45 -10.18 13.74
CA SER A 38 -2.13 -10.12 14.37
C SER A 38 -2.00 -8.88 15.26
N SER A 39 -1.47 -9.06 16.47
CA SER A 39 -1.17 -7.95 17.39
C SER A 39 -0.15 -6.95 16.82
N VAL A 40 0.60 -7.33 15.80
CA VAL A 40 1.51 -6.42 15.07
C VAL A 40 0.75 -5.24 14.47
N LEU A 41 -0.50 -5.46 14.02
CA LEU A 41 -1.33 -4.40 13.43
C LEU A 41 -1.91 -3.41 14.46
N ALA A 42 -1.81 -3.68 15.76
CA ALA A 42 -2.16 -2.72 16.82
C ALA A 42 -1.31 -1.43 16.75
N ALA A 43 -0.15 -1.48 16.07
CA ALA A 43 0.63 -0.28 15.75
C ALA A 43 -0.15 0.78 14.94
N LEU A 44 -1.31 0.42 14.36
CA LEU A 44 -2.20 1.32 13.62
C LEU A 44 -3.37 1.87 14.45
N ASP A 45 -3.51 1.51 15.72
CA ASP A 45 -4.70 1.88 16.52
C ASP A 45 -4.88 3.39 16.58
N ASP A 46 -3.81 4.14 16.82
CA ASP A 46 -3.83 5.61 16.86
C ASP A 46 -3.85 6.27 15.47
N THR A 47 -3.74 5.48 14.39
CA THR A 47 -3.82 6.01 13.03
C THR A 47 -5.29 6.10 12.60
N PRO A 48 -5.83 7.29 12.28
CA PRO A 48 -7.21 7.39 11.82
C PRO A 48 -7.39 6.67 10.49
N MET A 49 -8.59 6.10 10.28
CA MET A 49 -8.95 5.53 8.98
C MET A 49 -9.00 6.65 7.93
N PRO A 50 -8.24 6.56 6.83
CA PRO A 50 -8.34 7.55 5.75
C PRO A 50 -9.74 7.56 5.13
N THR A 51 -10.25 8.75 4.85
CA THR A 51 -11.62 8.96 4.33
C THR A 51 -11.65 9.20 2.81
N ALA A 52 -10.53 9.57 2.21
CA ALA A 52 -10.42 9.84 0.78
C ALA A 52 -9.16 9.17 0.21
N LEU A 53 -9.31 8.53 -0.96
CA LEU A 53 -8.23 7.79 -1.62
C LEU A 53 -7.20 8.70 -2.31
N ASP A 54 -7.57 9.92 -2.60
CA ASP A 54 -6.78 10.98 -3.27
C ASP A 54 -6.22 12.01 -2.29
N SER A 55 -6.37 11.77 -0.98
CA SER A 55 -5.80 12.66 0.03
C SER A 55 -4.26 12.64 0.00
N VAL A 56 -3.65 13.79 0.34
CA VAL A 56 -2.20 13.98 0.37
C VAL A 56 -1.75 14.34 1.79
N PRO A 57 -1.77 13.35 2.74
CA PRO A 57 -1.40 13.60 4.13
C PRO A 57 0.08 13.96 4.30
N TYR A 58 0.93 13.58 3.34
CA TYR A 58 2.38 13.82 3.38
C TYR A 58 2.83 14.57 2.12
N PRO A 59 2.61 15.89 2.02
CA PRO A 59 2.97 16.67 0.84
C PRO A 59 4.50 16.85 0.67
N ALA A 60 5.27 16.72 1.75
CA ALA A 60 6.72 16.79 1.75
C ALA A 60 7.36 15.42 1.62
N LEU A 61 8.30 15.25 0.68
CA LEU A 61 8.95 13.97 0.39
C LEU A 61 9.61 13.32 1.62
N PRO A 62 10.33 14.03 2.52
CA PRO A 62 10.93 13.39 3.69
C PRO A 62 9.90 12.74 4.61
N ALA A 63 8.78 13.40 4.88
CA ALA A 63 7.70 12.87 5.71
C ALA A 63 6.99 11.69 5.04
N LEU A 64 6.73 11.80 3.72
CA LEU A 64 6.16 10.72 2.93
C LEU A 64 7.05 9.48 2.94
N ARG A 65 8.35 9.66 2.75
CA ARG A 65 9.34 8.59 2.79
C ARG A 65 9.38 7.92 4.17
N ALA A 66 9.47 8.68 5.23
CA ALA A 66 9.47 8.13 6.59
C ALA A 66 8.21 7.30 6.89
N ARG A 67 7.03 7.80 6.44
CA ARG A 67 5.77 7.04 6.58
C ARG A 67 5.77 5.77 5.72
N ARG A 68 6.32 5.80 4.50
CA ARG A 68 6.42 4.63 3.64
C ARG A 68 7.32 3.57 4.25
N GLU A 69 8.50 3.95 4.71
CA GLU A 69 9.46 3.03 5.36
C GLU A 69 8.88 2.39 6.62
N TRP A 70 8.12 3.16 7.40
CA TRP A 70 7.39 2.65 8.56
C TRP A 70 6.32 1.62 8.17
N LEU A 71 5.51 1.91 7.14
CA LEU A 71 4.50 0.97 6.64
C LEU A 71 5.13 -0.29 6.06
N ASP A 72 6.23 -0.19 5.32
CA ASP A 72 6.94 -1.35 4.78
C ASP A 72 7.45 -2.26 5.89
N THR A 73 8.03 -1.68 6.94
CA THR A 73 8.46 -2.43 8.13
C THR A 73 7.28 -3.11 8.82
N LEU A 74 6.14 -2.43 8.93
CA LEU A 74 4.94 -3.00 9.53
C LEU A 74 4.38 -4.16 8.69
N ILE A 75 4.33 -3.99 7.36
CA ILE A 75 3.86 -5.03 6.42
C ILE A 75 4.74 -6.27 6.53
N LEU A 76 6.06 -6.13 6.49
CA LEU A 76 6.99 -7.25 6.62
C LEU A 76 6.76 -8.02 7.93
N ARG A 77 6.73 -7.32 9.05
CA ARG A 77 6.49 -7.93 10.36
C ARG A 77 5.11 -8.61 10.44
N TRP A 78 4.09 -8.01 9.85
CA TRP A 78 2.76 -8.59 9.83
C TRP A 78 2.69 -9.86 8.98
N VAL A 79 3.26 -9.84 7.76
CA VAL A 79 3.27 -10.99 6.86
C VAL A 79 3.94 -12.20 7.52
N ASP A 80 5.02 -12.00 8.27
CA ASP A 80 5.70 -13.07 9.03
C ASP A 80 4.81 -13.72 10.10
N THR A 81 3.72 -13.07 10.51
CA THR A 81 2.77 -13.63 11.50
C THR A 81 1.60 -14.35 10.87
N LEU A 82 1.44 -14.31 9.55
CA LEU A 82 0.29 -14.92 8.87
C LEU A 82 0.39 -16.45 8.90
N THR A 83 -0.68 -17.06 9.37
CA THR A 83 -0.82 -18.53 9.35
C THR A 83 -1.56 -19.00 8.10
N PRO A 84 -1.36 -20.25 7.65
CA PRO A 84 -2.14 -20.82 6.54
C PRO A 84 -3.65 -20.77 6.77
N ALA A 85 -4.11 -20.91 8.01
CA ALA A 85 -5.52 -20.81 8.37
C ALA A 85 -6.07 -19.41 8.14
N GLN A 86 -5.31 -18.36 8.52
CA GLN A 86 -5.68 -16.96 8.28
C GLN A 86 -5.73 -16.64 6.78
N VAL A 87 -4.74 -17.09 6.01
CA VAL A 87 -4.71 -16.89 4.55
C VAL A 87 -5.92 -17.57 3.88
N ALA A 88 -6.30 -18.75 4.32
CA ALA A 88 -7.46 -19.48 3.80
C ALA A 88 -8.82 -18.92 4.29
N SER A 89 -8.83 -17.99 5.21
CA SER A 89 -10.03 -17.42 5.82
C SER A 89 -10.73 -16.38 4.93
N ARG A 90 -11.78 -15.76 5.45
CA ARG A 90 -12.51 -14.66 4.81
C ARG A 90 -12.54 -13.45 5.72
N LEU A 91 -12.44 -12.28 5.12
CA LEU A 91 -12.55 -10.99 5.80
C LEU A 91 -13.80 -10.26 5.31
N THR A 92 -14.63 -9.81 6.26
CA THR A 92 -15.75 -8.90 6.00
C THR A 92 -15.28 -7.47 6.32
N TYR A 93 -15.44 -6.57 5.37
CA TYR A 93 -15.04 -5.16 5.52
C TYR A 93 -16.02 -4.23 4.82
N THR A 94 -16.02 -2.96 5.23
CA THR A 94 -16.77 -1.90 4.58
C THR A 94 -15.83 -1.03 3.75
N ASN A 95 -16.23 -0.71 2.52
CA ASN A 95 -15.46 0.20 1.68
C ASN A 95 -15.68 1.68 2.06
N THR A 96 -14.95 2.60 1.43
CA THR A 96 -15.06 4.05 1.68
C THR A 96 -16.41 4.65 1.28
N LYS A 97 -17.23 3.89 0.54
CA LYS A 97 -18.60 4.29 0.13
C LYS A 97 -19.69 3.66 1.02
N GLY A 98 -19.31 2.98 2.10
CA GLY A 98 -20.25 2.34 3.03
C GLY A 98 -20.78 0.97 2.60
N ALA A 99 -20.35 0.41 1.47
CA ALA A 99 -20.75 -0.93 1.04
C ALA A 99 -19.91 -2.01 1.73
N THR A 100 -20.57 -3.08 2.21
CA THR A 100 -19.95 -4.20 2.91
C THR A 100 -19.67 -5.36 1.94
N PHE A 101 -18.50 -5.97 2.08
CA PHE A 101 -18.05 -7.10 1.27
C PHE A 101 -17.43 -8.17 2.15
N THR A 102 -17.57 -9.43 1.75
CA THR A 102 -16.84 -10.56 2.31
C THR A 102 -16.00 -11.20 1.21
N ARG A 103 -14.69 -11.29 1.41
CA ARG A 103 -13.74 -11.81 0.41
C ARG A 103 -12.71 -12.72 1.06
N SER A 104 -12.08 -13.59 0.25
CA SER A 104 -10.94 -14.41 0.72
C SER A 104 -9.77 -13.52 1.11
N VAL A 105 -9.13 -13.84 2.23
CA VAL A 105 -7.91 -13.12 2.68
C VAL A 105 -6.79 -13.27 1.66
N GLU A 106 -6.60 -14.46 1.06
CA GLU A 106 -5.65 -14.69 -0.03
C GLU A 106 -5.86 -13.70 -1.20
N GLY A 107 -7.12 -13.55 -1.65
CA GLY A 107 -7.43 -12.59 -2.73
C GLY A 107 -7.18 -11.14 -2.32
N LEU A 108 -7.43 -10.79 -1.05
CA LEU A 108 -7.17 -9.45 -0.54
C LEU A 108 -5.66 -9.16 -0.37
N LEU A 109 -4.87 -10.16 0.02
CA LEU A 109 -3.39 -10.06 0.04
C LEU A 109 -2.83 -9.87 -1.36
N THR A 110 -3.31 -10.69 -2.31
CA THR A 110 -2.95 -10.53 -3.73
C THR A 110 -3.30 -9.13 -4.24
N HIS A 111 -4.50 -8.64 -3.89
CA HIS A 111 -4.90 -7.27 -4.24
C HIS A 111 -3.95 -6.22 -3.64
N LEU A 112 -3.60 -6.32 -2.36
CA LEU A 112 -2.71 -5.36 -1.69
C LEU A 112 -1.38 -5.21 -2.45
N PHE A 113 -0.69 -6.31 -2.72
CA PHE A 113 0.62 -6.27 -3.36
C PHE A 113 0.54 -5.92 -4.86
N ASN A 114 -0.47 -6.42 -5.57
CA ASN A 114 -0.69 -6.06 -6.98
C ASN A 114 -1.04 -4.56 -7.13
N HIS A 115 -1.82 -4.00 -6.20
CA HIS A 115 -2.14 -2.58 -6.16
C HIS A 115 -0.89 -1.72 -5.98
N GLN A 116 0.02 -2.11 -5.09
CA GLN A 116 1.31 -1.43 -4.92
C GLN A 116 2.14 -1.48 -6.22
N THR A 117 2.22 -2.64 -6.87
CA THR A 117 2.95 -2.80 -8.14
C THR A 117 2.37 -1.90 -9.22
N HIS A 118 1.03 -1.86 -9.35
CA HIS A 118 0.32 -1.01 -10.31
C HIS A 118 0.67 0.47 -10.14
N HIS A 119 0.53 1.00 -8.94
CA HIS A 119 0.77 2.43 -8.69
C HIS A 119 2.26 2.81 -8.65
N ARG A 120 3.15 1.90 -8.26
CA ARG A 120 4.59 2.11 -8.43
C ARG A 120 4.95 2.23 -9.92
N GLY A 121 4.35 1.40 -10.79
CA GLY A 121 4.50 1.54 -12.24
C GLY A 121 4.06 2.90 -12.76
N GLN A 122 2.96 3.45 -12.26
CA GLN A 122 2.54 4.82 -12.58
C GLN A 122 3.57 5.86 -12.08
N GLY A 123 4.06 5.71 -10.84
CA GLY A 123 5.08 6.59 -10.27
C GLY A 123 6.38 6.59 -11.08
N THR A 124 6.86 5.41 -11.48
CA THR A 124 8.08 5.28 -12.31
C THR A 124 7.89 5.91 -13.70
N THR A 125 6.72 5.76 -14.31
CA THR A 125 6.38 6.42 -15.58
C THR A 125 6.44 7.95 -15.45
N LEU A 126 5.85 8.50 -14.39
CA LEU A 126 5.86 9.96 -14.14
C LEU A 126 7.28 10.49 -13.88
N LEU A 127 8.13 9.71 -13.20
CA LEU A 127 9.54 10.06 -12.97
C LEU A 127 10.33 10.02 -14.27
N SER A 128 10.17 8.98 -15.11
CA SER A 128 10.81 8.90 -16.42
C SER A 128 10.41 10.07 -17.33
N GLN A 129 9.14 10.47 -17.34
CA GLN A 129 8.66 11.66 -18.08
C GLN A 129 9.27 12.96 -17.54
N ALA A 130 9.70 12.96 -16.27
CA ALA A 130 10.41 14.08 -15.67
C ALA A 130 11.94 14.03 -15.89
N GLY A 131 12.44 13.07 -16.67
CA GLY A 131 13.85 12.88 -16.96
C GLY A 131 14.65 12.22 -15.83
N VAL A 132 13.96 11.57 -14.88
CA VAL A 132 14.60 10.83 -13.78
C VAL A 132 14.77 9.37 -14.17
N ASP A 133 16.01 8.87 -14.14
CA ASP A 133 16.29 7.44 -14.27
C ASP A 133 15.91 6.74 -12.96
N VAL A 134 14.97 5.81 -13.03
CA VAL A 134 14.48 5.02 -11.88
C VAL A 134 15.20 3.67 -11.73
N GLY A 135 16.12 3.36 -12.62
CA GLY A 135 16.85 2.09 -12.63
C GLY A 135 15.95 0.89 -12.96
N VAL A 136 16.42 -0.30 -12.57
CA VAL A 136 15.70 -1.58 -12.79
C VAL A 136 14.60 -1.72 -11.74
N THR A 137 13.36 -1.95 -12.20
CA THR A 137 12.18 -2.11 -11.33
C THR A 137 11.58 -3.52 -11.39
N ASP A 138 12.19 -4.42 -12.13
CA ASP A 138 11.71 -5.79 -12.30
C ASP A 138 11.93 -6.61 -11.03
N LEU A 139 10.91 -7.34 -10.60
CA LEU A 139 10.98 -8.24 -9.45
C LEU A 139 12.06 -9.30 -9.64
N LEU A 140 12.31 -9.72 -10.88
CA LEU A 140 13.35 -10.70 -11.22
C LEU A 140 14.73 -10.29 -10.70
N ALA A 141 15.04 -8.99 -10.65
CA ALA A 141 16.32 -8.48 -10.12
C ALA A 141 16.50 -8.72 -8.61
N LEU A 142 15.43 -9.05 -7.89
CA LEU A 142 15.42 -9.32 -6.45
C LEU A 142 15.36 -10.82 -6.12
N LEU A 143 15.10 -11.67 -7.14
CA LEU A 143 15.02 -13.11 -6.91
C LEU A 143 16.45 -13.70 -6.89
N PRO A 144 16.75 -14.60 -5.93
CA PRO A 144 18.03 -15.30 -5.92
C PRO A 144 18.15 -16.21 -7.14
N ASP A 145 19.37 -16.39 -7.63
CA ASP A 145 19.70 -17.47 -8.54
C ASP A 145 19.83 -18.76 -7.72
N GLU A 146 19.02 -19.76 -8.01
CA GLU A 146 18.96 -21.04 -7.29
C GLU A 146 19.72 -22.16 -8.02
N ALA A 147 20.56 -21.82 -9.02
CA ALA A 147 21.38 -22.79 -9.79
C ALA A 147 22.53 -23.39 -8.98
#